data_ef9125d82d21c331b51b9047719c2eda
#
_entry.id   ef9125d82d21c331b51b9047719c2eda
#
_cell.length_a   1.000
_cell.length_b   1.000
_cell.length_c   1.000
_cell.angle_alpha   90.00
_cell.angle_beta   90.00
_cell.angle_gamma   90.00
#
_symmetry.space_group_name_H-M   'P 1'
#
loop_
_entity.id
_entity.type
_entity.pdbx_description
1 polymer ?
#
loop_
_entity_poly.entity_id
_entity_poly.type
_entity_poly.pdbx_seq_one_letter_code
_entity_poly.pdbx_strand_id
1 'polypeptide(L)'
;MRESDVEKAFVDAVKEAGGEAMKFTSQTMNGVPDRLVLLLGGKCAFVELKAPGKQMRRLQRKRRLQLEELGFPVFCVDRQEQVQPVIQALQKWHPGEPIPQGVGAKIPELVNVTLPMEGGAT
;
A
#
# COMPACT_ATOMS: atom_id res chain seq x y z
N MET A 1 -11.64 -13.43 11.74
CA MET A 1 -11.49 -11.98 11.48
C MET A 1 -11.82 -11.69 10.02
N ARG A 2 -12.57 -10.65 9.78
CA ARG A 2 -12.95 -10.26 8.43
C ARG A 2 -12.07 -9.13 7.92
N GLU A 3 -12.11 -8.88 6.61
CA GLU A 3 -11.41 -7.75 6.02
C GLU A 3 -11.81 -6.43 6.69
N SER A 4 -13.09 -6.24 7.00
CA SER A 4 -13.59 -5.03 7.66
C SER A 4 -12.97 -4.81 9.04
N ASP A 5 -12.60 -5.88 9.74
CA ASP A 5 -11.95 -5.77 11.05
C ASP A 5 -10.49 -5.29 10.88
N VAL A 6 -9.81 -5.83 9.87
CA VAL A 6 -8.45 -5.40 9.54
C VAL A 6 -8.46 -3.95 9.09
N GLU A 7 -9.41 -3.57 8.25
CA GLU A 7 -9.56 -2.21 7.76
C GLU A 7 -9.78 -1.23 8.90
N LYS A 8 -10.70 -1.54 9.82
CA LYS A 8 -10.99 -0.66 10.95
C LYS A 8 -9.76 -0.47 11.83
N ALA A 9 -9.05 -1.56 12.13
CA ALA A 9 -7.84 -1.48 12.95
C ALA A 9 -6.78 -0.61 12.29
N PHE A 10 -6.62 -0.72 10.97
CA PHE A 10 -5.65 0.06 10.23
C PHE A 10 -6.01 1.55 10.22
N VAL A 11 -7.26 1.87 9.87
CA VAL A 11 -7.73 3.26 9.80
C VAL A 11 -7.60 3.95 11.16
N ASP A 12 -8.01 3.27 12.24
CA ASP A 12 -7.92 3.81 13.59
C ASP A 12 -6.46 4.07 13.99
N ALA A 13 -5.56 3.15 13.67
CA ALA A 13 -4.15 3.28 14.02
C ALA A 13 -3.47 4.42 13.25
N VAL A 14 -3.81 4.61 11.97
CA VAL A 14 -3.29 5.74 11.19
C VAL A 14 -3.76 7.05 11.81
N LYS A 15 -5.01 7.12 12.22
CA LYS A 15 -5.58 8.31 12.85
C LYS A 15 -4.87 8.62 14.17
N GLU A 16 -4.59 7.61 14.99
CA GLU A 16 -3.85 7.79 16.23
C GLU A 16 -2.42 8.28 15.97
N ALA A 17 -1.84 7.91 14.85
CA ALA A 17 -0.51 8.39 14.46
C ALA A 17 -0.52 9.82 13.89
N GLY A 18 -1.68 10.47 13.87
CA GLY A 18 -1.82 11.83 13.36
C GLY A 18 -2.00 11.93 11.86
N GLY A 19 -2.28 10.82 11.19
CA GLY A 19 -2.46 10.79 9.74
C GLY A 19 -3.89 10.54 9.31
N GLU A 20 -4.05 10.30 8.01
CA GLU A 20 -5.31 9.95 7.40
C GLU A 20 -5.15 8.76 6.49
N ALA A 21 -6.07 7.80 6.57
CA ALA A 21 -6.16 6.68 5.65
C ALA A 21 -7.44 6.85 4.84
N MET A 22 -7.32 7.52 3.70
CA MET A 22 -8.47 7.88 2.87
C MET A 22 -8.82 6.73 1.93
N LYS A 23 -10.10 6.49 1.72
CA LYS A 23 -10.50 5.57 0.66
C LYS A 23 -10.00 6.07 -0.67
N PHE A 24 -9.44 5.16 -1.45
CA PHE A 24 -8.89 5.51 -2.75
C PHE A 24 -9.55 4.69 -3.84
N THR A 25 -10.10 5.39 -4.83
CA THR A 25 -10.64 4.78 -6.03
C THR A 25 -10.17 5.57 -7.23
N SER A 26 -10.14 4.93 -8.39
CA SER A 26 -9.81 5.62 -9.63
C SER A 26 -10.86 5.27 -10.68
N GLN A 27 -11.39 6.29 -11.35
CA GLN A 27 -12.36 6.08 -12.42
C GLN A 27 -11.71 5.56 -13.70
N THR A 28 -10.41 5.76 -13.84
CA THR A 28 -9.71 5.43 -15.08
C THR A 28 -8.71 4.29 -14.94
N MET A 29 -8.43 3.84 -13.72
CA MET A 29 -7.43 2.80 -13.50
C MET A 29 -7.94 1.77 -12.50
N ASN A 30 -8.09 0.53 -12.97
CA ASN A 30 -8.52 -0.57 -12.11
C ASN A 30 -7.35 -1.13 -11.32
N GLY A 31 -7.65 -1.77 -10.20
CA GLY A 31 -6.65 -2.47 -9.40
C GLY A 31 -5.81 -1.58 -8.50
N VAL A 32 -6.21 -0.32 -8.30
CA VAL A 32 -5.51 0.56 -7.36
C VAL A 32 -5.75 0.09 -5.91
N PRO A 33 -4.79 0.38 -4.99
CA PRO A 33 -4.96 0.02 -3.59
C PRO A 33 -6.16 0.72 -2.93
N ASP A 34 -6.67 0.12 -1.86
CA ASP A 34 -7.89 0.59 -1.18
C ASP A 34 -7.73 1.93 -0.47
N ARG A 35 -6.55 2.20 0.06
CA ARG A 35 -6.33 3.37 0.91
C ARG A 35 -5.14 4.18 0.44
N LEU A 36 -5.32 5.48 0.45
CA LEU A 36 -4.25 6.46 0.33
C LEU A 36 -3.93 6.92 1.75
N VAL A 37 -2.69 6.71 2.17
CA VAL A 37 -2.27 6.99 3.55
C VAL A 37 -1.36 8.20 3.56
N LEU A 38 -1.73 9.18 4.37
CA LEU A 38 -0.95 10.40 4.56
C LEU A 38 -0.50 10.47 6.00
N LEU A 39 0.79 10.66 6.22
CA LEU A 39 1.36 10.85 7.55
C LEU A 39 2.13 12.17 7.61
N LEU A 40 2.39 12.62 8.83
CA LEU A 40 3.14 13.85 9.06
C LEU A 40 4.49 13.81 8.36
N GLY A 41 4.93 14.96 7.88
CA GLY A 41 6.19 15.07 7.15
C GLY A 41 6.07 14.84 5.64
N GLY A 42 4.86 14.97 5.10
CA GLY A 42 4.65 14.81 3.65
C GLY A 42 4.73 13.37 3.16
N LYS A 43 4.53 12.41 4.04
CA LYS A 43 4.63 11.00 3.68
C LYS A 43 3.33 10.51 3.10
N CYS A 44 3.43 9.82 1.96
CA CYS A 44 2.29 9.31 1.22
C CYS A 44 2.58 7.88 0.80
N ALA A 45 1.66 6.99 1.08
CA ALA A 45 1.76 5.59 0.68
C ALA A 45 0.38 5.05 0.35
N PHE A 46 0.36 3.87 -0.25
CA PHE A 46 -0.88 3.17 -0.58
C PHE A 46 -0.94 1.87 0.21
N VAL A 47 -2.13 1.48 0.62
CA VAL A 47 -2.33 0.24 1.37
C VAL A 47 -3.52 -0.52 0.81
N GLU A 48 -3.28 -1.78 0.49
CA GLU A 48 -4.31 -2.74 0.13
C GLU A 48 -4.68 -3.54 1.37
N LEU A 49 -5.97 -3.60 1.68
CA LEU A 49 -6.47 -4.32 2.84
C LEU A 49 -7.12 -5.62 2.40
N LYS A 50 -6.78 -6.71 3.04
CA LYS A 50 -7.28 -8.04 2.73
C LYS A 50 -7.75 -8.76 3.99
N ALA A 51 -8.68 -9.69 3.84
CA ALA A 51 -8.99 -10.64 4.90
C ALA A 51 -7.78 -11.54 5.15
N PRO A 52 -7.62 -12.07 6.37
CA PRO A 52 -6.46 -12.94 6.66
C PRO A 52 -6.28 -14.05 5.64
N GLY A 53 -5.08 -14.18 5.11
CA GLY A 53 -4.71 -15.20 4.14
C GLY A 53 -5.08 -14.89 2.69
N LYS A 54 -5.82 -13.81 2.44
CA LYS A 54 -6.13 -13.39 1.07
C LYS A 54 -4.97 -12.57 0.51
N GLN A 55 -4.68 -12.75 -0.75
CA GLN A 55 -3.57 -12.08 -1.41
C GLN A 55 -4.05 -11.06 -2.42
N MET A 56 -3.18 -10.12 -2.75
CA MET A 56 -3.44 -9.16 -3.82
C MET A 56 -3.65 -9.91 -5.14
N ARG A 57 -4.65 -9.49 -5.90
CA ARG A 57 -4.89 -10.02 -7.25
C ARG A 57 -3.79 -9.55 -8.19
N ARG A 58 -3.66 -10.23 -9.34
CA ARG A 58 -2.61 -9.91 -10.32
C ARG A 58 -2.62 -8.44 -10.73
N LEU A 59 -3.78 -7.88 -11.04
CA LEU A 59 -3.85 -6.48 -11.43
C LEU A 59 -3.45 -5.54 -10.29
N GLN A 60 -3.80 -5.87 -9.06
CA GLN A 60 -3.39 -5.09 -7.90
C GLN A 60 -1.87 -5.12 -7.72
N ARG A 61 -1.24 -6.27 -7.93
CA ARG A 61 0.22 -6.39 -7.88
C ARG A 61 0.89 -5.57 -8.98
N LYS A 62 0.28 -5.55 -10.17
CA LYS A 62 0.78 -4.73 -11.27
C LYS A 62 0.71 -3.24 -10.92
N ARG A 63 -0.40 -2.79 -10.36
CA ARG A 63 -0.54 -1.39 -9.91
C ARG A 63 0.46 -1.04 -8.83
N ARG A 64 0.71 -1.97 -7.91
CA ARG A 64 1.73 -1.78 -6.89
C ARG A 64 3.10 -1.48 -7.51
N LEU A 65 3.51 -2.29 -8.48
CA LEU A 65 4.80 -2.08 -9.15
C LEU A 65 4.86 -0.72 -9.82
N GLN A 66 3.79 -0.31 -10.49
CA GLN A 66 3.72 1.00 -11.14
C GLN A 66 3.84 2.16 -10.14
N LEU A 67 3.16 2.06 -9.01
CA LEU A 67 3.21 3.09 -7.97
C LEU A 67 4.58 3.16 -7.31
N GLU A 68 5.20 2.01 -7.05
CA GLU A 68 6.54 1.95 -6.48
C GLU A 68 7.59 2.49 -7.45
N GLU A 69 7.41 2.25 -8.74
CA GLU A 69 8.26 2.85 -9.78
C GLU A 69 8.21 4.37 -9.72
N LEU A 70 7.07 4.94 -9.37
CA LEU A 70 6.90 6.38 -9.20
C LEU A 70 7.39 6.89 -7.85
N GLY A 71 7.86 6.00 -6.97
CA GLY A 71 8.46 6.37 -5.69
C GLY A 71 7.52 6.29 -4.49
N PHE A 72 6.35 5.67 -4.64
CA PHE A 72 5.39 5.57 -3.54
C PHE A 72 5.35 4.16 -2.96
N PRO A 73 5.52 4.00 -1.65
CA PRO A 73 5.39 2.68 -1.02
C PRO A 73 3.97 2.14 -1.16
N VAL A 74 3.86 0.83 -1.36
CA VAL A 74 2.59 0.13 -1.38
C VAL A 74 2.70 -1.06 -0.44
N PHE A 75 1.85 -1.09 0.56
CA PHE A 75 1.81 -2.19 1.53
C PHE A 75 0.53 -2.97 1.36
N CYS A 76 0.56 -4.23 1.75
CA CYS A 76 -0.62 -5.07 1.88
C CYS A 76 -0.76 -5.44 3.35
N VAL A 77 -1.95 -5.33 3.90
CA VAL A 77 -2.23 -5.67 5.30
C VAL A 77 -3.40 -6.65 5.32
N ASP A 78 -3.16 -7.84 5.83
CA ASP A 78 -4.21 -8.86 5.97
C ASP A 78 -4.37 -9.34 7.42
N ARG A 79 -3.60 -8.77 8.35
CA ARG A 79 -3.67 -9.11 9.77
C ARG A 79 -3.40 -7.88 10.63
N GLN A 80 -4.03 -7.86 11.80
CA GLN A 80 -3.90 -6.76 12.74
C GLN A 80 -2.44 -6.55 13.19
N GLU A 81 -1.69 -7.64 13.35
CA GLU A 81 -0.28 -7.57 13.81
C GLU A 81 0.61 -6.79 12.86
N GLN A 82 0.21 -6.63 11.61
CA GLN A 82 0.98 -5.92 10.60
C GLN A 82 0.77 -4.42 10.62
N VAL A 83 -0.28 -3.95 11.31
CA VAL A 83 -0.70 -2.54 11.26
C VAL A 83 0.38 -1.61 11.79
N GLN A 84 0.85 -1.83 13.00
CA GLN A 84 1.87 -0.98 13.60
C GLN A 84 3.21 -1.04 12.85
N PRO A 85 3.72 -2.22 12.47
CA PRO A 85 4.94 -2.27 11.66
C PRO A 85 4.84 -1.47 10.35
N VAL A 86 3.71 -1.50 9.67
CA VAL A 86 3.52 -0.74 8.43
C VAL A 86 3.56 0.77 8.72
N ILE A 87 2.85 1.21 9.74
CA ILE A 87 2.84 2.63 10.13
C ILE A 87 4.25 3.08 10.51
N GLN A 88 4.97 2.29 11.30
CA GLN A 88 6.33 2.62 11.72
C GLN A 88 7.30 2.68 10.55
N ALA A 89 7.17 1.74 9.60
CA ALA A 89 8.00 1.74 8.40
C ALA A 89 7.80 3.01 7.61
N LEU A 90 6.54 3.44 7.46
CA LEU A 90 6.23 4.67 6.73
C LEU A 90 6.71 5.92 7.49
N GLN A 91 6.58 5.92 8.81
CA GLN A 91 7.08 7.03 9.63
C GLN A 91 8.58 7.23 9.50
N LYS A 92 9.34 6.14 9.36
CA LYS A 92 10.80 6.18 9.23
C LYS A 92 11.25 6.48 7.79
N TRP A 93 10.41 6.20 6.83
CA TRP A 93 10.74 6.39 5.42
C TRP A 93 10.57 7.86 5.03
N HIS A 94 11.48 8.35 4.17
CA HIS A 94 11.36 9.69 3.58
C HIS A 94 11.20 9.57 2.07
N PRO A 95 10.38 10.44 1.45
CA PRO A 95 10.24 10.46 0.00
C PRO A 95 11.60 10.56 -0.69
N GLY A 96 11.79 9.76 -1.72
CA GLY A 96 13.07 9.67 -2.43
C GLY A 96 13.99 8.59 -1.93
N GLU A 97 13.76 8.05 -0.73
CA GLU A 97 14.52 6.91 -0.23
C GLU A 97 14.01 5.60 -0.85
N PRO A 98 14.81 4.53 -0.80
CA PRO A 98 14.35 3.22 -1.24
C PRO A 98 13.06 2.82 -0.55
N ILE A 99 12.16 2.20 -1.31
CA ILE A 99 10.86 1.76 -0.81
C ILE A 99 11.06 0.70 0.28
N PRO A 100 10.39 0.82 1.46
CA PRO A 100 10.46 -0.21 2.49
C PRO A 100 9.97 -1.56 1.97
N GLN A 101 10.71 -2.62 2.28
CA GLN A 101 10.38 -3.99 1.87
C GLN A 101 10.21 -4.89 3.08
N GLY A 102 9.48 -5.98 2.90
CA GLY A 102 9.35 -7.01 3.94
C GLY A 102 8.46 -6.62 5.10
N VAL A 103 7.61 -5.63 4.95
CA VAL A 103 6.68 -5.16 5.98
C VAL A 103 5.26 -5.35 5.50
N GLY A 104 4.39 -5.78 6.40
CA GLY A 104 3.02 -6.11 6.06
C GLY A 104 2.88 -7.53 5.54
N ALA A 105 1.80 -7.82 4.84
CA ALA A 105 1.58 -9.12 4.24
C ALA A 105 2.56 -9.33 3.07
N LYS A 106 2.97 -10.58 2.90
CA LYS A 106 3.81 -10.93 1.76
C LYS A 106 3.03 -10.72 0.46
N ILE A 107 3.66 -10.03 -0.47
CA ILE A 107 3.09 -9.81 -1.81
C ILE A 107 3.84 -10.73 -2.76
N PRO A 108 3.15 -11.72 -3.39
CA PRO A 108 3.81 -12.62 -4.33
C PRO A 108 4.40 -11.85 -5.51
N GLU A 109 5.55 -12.30 -5.97
CA GLU A 109 6.17 -11.71 -7.14
C GLU A 109 5.29 -11.86 -8.37
N LEU A 110 5.36 -10.87 -9.23
CA LEU A 110 4.66 -10.87 -10.50
C LEU A 110 5.66 -11.26 -11.59
N VAL A 111 5.39 -12.38 -12.25
CA VAL A 111 6.25 -12.87 -13.33
C VAL A 111 5.63 -12.56 -14.69
N ASN A 112 6.48 -12.43 -15.71
CA ASN A 112 6.05 -12.18 -17.09
C ASN A 112 5.21 -10.91 -17.23
N VAL A 113 5.57 -9.87 -16.48
CA VAL A 113 4.92 -8.57 -16.56
C VAL A 113 5.90 -7.57 -17.12
N THR A 114 5.48 -6.87 -18.16
CA THR A 114 6.22 -5.74 -18.69
C THR A 114 5.58 -4.47 -18.18
N LEU A 115 6.33 -3.69 -17.42
CA LEU A 115 5.87 -2.37 -17.01
C LEU A 115 6.09 -1.38 -18.15
N PRO A 116 5.26 -0.32 -18.24
CA PRO A 116 5.53 0.73 -19.20
C PRO A 116 6.94 1.29 -19.00
N MET A 117 7.66 1.49 -20.10
CA MET A 117 8.93 2.19 -20.02
C MET A 117 8.68 3.61 -19.59
N GLU A 118 9.64 4.19 -18.85
CA GLU A 118 9.50 5.57 -18.37
C GLU A 118 9.22 6.55 -19.50
N GLY A 119 9.94 6.42 -20.59
CA GLY A 119 9.70 7.27 -21.76
C GLY A 119 8.35 6.99 -22.41
N GLY A 120 7.88 5.77 -22.32
CA GLY A 120 6.58 5.39 -22.87
C GLY A 120 5.41 5.84 -22.04
N ALA A 121 5.65 6.26 -20.82
CA ALA A 121 4.59 6.71 -19.94
C ALA A 121 4.14 8.16 -20.21
N THR A 122 4.84 8.84 -21.05
CA THR A 122 4.54 10.23 -21.38
C THR A 122 3.55 10.33 -22.50
#